data_28ce58aee2ba5f2ca652a7086be37c20
#
_entry.id   28ce58aee2ba5f2ca652a7086be37c20
#
_cell.length_a   1.000
_cell.length_b   1.000
_cell.length_c   1.000
_cell.angle_alpha   90.00
_cell.angle_beta   90.00
_cell.angle_gamma   90.00
#
_symmetry.space_group_name_H-M   'P 1'
#
loop_
_entity.id
_entity.type
_entity.pdbx_description
1 polymer ?
#
loop_
_entity_poly.entity_id
_entity_poly.type
_entity_poly.pdbx_seq_one_letter_code
_entity_poly.pdbx_strand_id
1 'polypeptide(L)'
;DIEQSGYFKRRQHVQKIVLNSLYGVLGLPVFRFYDIDNAEATTTTGQDLIKFTEKIANSYYNTKLGDKEDYCIYTDTDSVFYSAIPLVKKDFPNADLTDDKFMTEKILETARVVQDYINESYNLFAKKFLNCDEHRFDIKQECVAKSAFWVTKKRYGQWIINDGGLECDKLDVKGLDIVRSSFPPAMRDLMTGVL
;
A
#
# COMPACT_ATOMS: atom_id res chain seq x y z
N ASP A 1 15.00 -22.33 -10.50
CA ASP A 1 16.34 -21.93 -10.92
C ASP A 1 16.55 -20.45 -10.56
N ILE A 2 17.56 -20.17 -9.70
CA ILE A 2 17.85 -18.84 -9.13
C ILE A 2 18.22 -17.85 -10.26
N GLU A 3 18.93 -18.30 -11.26
CA GLU A 3 19.38 -17.49 -12.39
C GLU A 3 18.21 -17.03 -13.26
N GLN A 4 17.27 -17.93 -13.54
CA GLN A 4 16.03 -17.63 -14.25
C GLN A 4 15.13 -16.65 -13.48
N SER A 5 15.00 -16.84 -12.17
CA SER A 5 14.27 -15.89 -11.30
C SER A 5 14.90 -14.50 -11.34
N GLY A 6 16.23 -14.40 -11.28
CA GLY A 6 16.96 -13.14 -11.40
C GLY A 6 16.76 -12.44 -12.75
N TYR A 7 16.72 -13.23 -13.85
CA TYR A 7 16.45 -12.70 -15.17
C TYR A 7 15.04 -12.09 -15.29
N PHE A 8 14.01 -12.80 -14.83
CA PHE A 8 12.64 -12.29 -14.88
C PHE A 8 12.43 -11.07 -13.97
N LYS A 9 13.05 -11.02 -12.79
CA LYS A 9 13.02 -9.84 -11.92
C LYS A 9 13.61 -8.60 -12.61
N ARG A 10 14.74 -8.74 -13.28
CA ARG A 10 15.34 -7.63 -14.05
C ARG A 10 14.44 -7.17 -15.19
N ARG A 11 13.84 -8.10 -15.96
CA ARG A 11 12.89 -7.75 -17.04
C ARG A 11 11.69 -7.01 -16.50
N GLN A 12 11.08 -7.49 -15.43
CA GLN A 12 9.95 -6.83 -14.78
C GLN A 12 10.32 -5.41 -14.34
N HIS A 13 11.51 -5.25 -13.73
CA HIS A 13 11.98 -3.94 -13.30
C HIS A 13 12.15 -2.96 -14.46
N VAL A 14 12.76 -3.39 -15.56
CA VAL A 14 12.92 -2.55 -16.77
C VAL A 14 11.55 -2.15 -17.34
N GLN A 15 10.61 -3.09 -17.45
CA GLN A 15 9.25 -2.79 -17.93
C GLN A 15 8.53 -1.80 -17.01
N LYS A 16 8.68 -1.95 -15.70
CA LYS A 16 8.13 -0.99 -14.72
C LYS A 16 8.70 0.41 -14.90
N ILE A 17 10.00 0.54 -15.15
CA ILE A 17 10.64 1.83 -15.43
C ILE A 17 10.05 2.46 -16.71
N VAL A 18 9.92 1.69 -17.80
CA VAL A 18 9.37 2.19 -19.06
C VAL A 18 7.91 2.66 -18.89
N LEU A 19 7.07 1.87 -18.21
CA LEU A 19 5.68 2.24 -17.95
C LEU A 19 5.56 3.51 -17.08
N ASN A 20 6.36 3.62 -16.03
CA ASN A 20 6.36 4.80 -15.16
C ASN A 20 6.89 6.04 -15.91
N SER A 21 7.83 5.86 -16.82
CA SER A 21 8.37 6.95 -17.65
C SER A 21 7.32 7.52 -18.60
N LEU A 22 6.38 6.69 -19.08
CA LEU A 22 5.30 7.16 -19.96
C LEU A 22 4.47 8.27 -19.33
N TYR A 23 4.12 8.12 -18.05
CA TYR A 23 3.46 9.19 -17.30
C TYR A 23 4.36 10.43 -17.15
N GLY A 24 5.64 10.23 -16.79
CA GLY A 24 6.58 11.33 -16.58
C GLY A 24 6.79 12.20 -17.82
N VAL A 25 6.79 11.60 -19.02
CA VAL A 25 6.99 12.34 -20.27
C VAL A 25 5.78 13.19 -20.68
N LEU A 26 4.58 12.87 -20.21
CA LEU A 26 3.40 13.73 -20.42
C LEU A 26 3.58 15.10 -19.76
N GLY A 27 4.27 15.16 -18.63
CA GLY A 27 4.58 16.42 -17.93
C GLY A 27 5.85 17.13 -18.40
N LEU A 28 6.57 16.62 -19.41
CA LEU A 28 7.84 17.16 -19.87
C LEU A 28 7.66 18.04 -21.11
N PRO A 29 7.79 19.40 -21.01
CA PRO A 29 7.47 20.31 -22.11
C PRO A 29 8.25 20.11 -23.41
N VAL A 30 9.44 19.51 -23.33
CA VAL A 30 10.30 19.25 -24.52
C VAL A 30 9.99 17.90 -25.19
N PHE A 31 9.08 17.13 -24.62
CA PHE A 31 8.73 15.82 -25.16
C PHE A 31 7.62 15.90 -26.21
N ARG A 32 7.72 15.09 -27.27
CA ARG A 32 6.79 15.11 -28.40
C ARG A 32 5.32 14.91 -28.01
N PHE A 33 5.06 14.13 -26.95
CA PHE A 33 3.71 13.84 -26.45
C PHE A 33 3.41 14.59 -25.15
N TYR A 34 4.01 15.78 -24.96
CA TYR A 34 3.69 16.64 -23.85
C TYR A 34 2.21 16.99 -23.82
N ASP A 35 1.58 16.69 -22.71
CA ASP A 35 0.16 16.98 -22.46
C ASP A 35 -0.03 17.11 -20.94
N ILE A 36 0.01 18.35 -20.47
CA ILE A 36 -0.06 18.64 -19.03
C ILE A 36 -1.45 18.32 -18.47
N ASP A 37 -2.49 18.47 -19.26
CA ASP A 37 -3.88 18.22 -18.81
C ASP A 37 -4.08 16.72 -18.55
N ASN A 38 -3.54 15.87 -19.42
CA ASN A 38 -3.54 14.41 -19.21
C ASN A 38 -2.65 13.98 -18.02
N ALA A 39 -1.52 14.65 -17.81
CA ALA A 39 -0.68 14.40 -16.64
C ALA A 39 -1.40 14.78 -15.34
N GLU A 40 -2.06 15.93 -15.29
CA GLU A 40 -2.86 16.38 -14.15
C GLU A 40 -4.08 15.47 -13.92
N ALA A 41 -4.82 15.13 -14.97
CA ALA A 41 -5.95 14.20 -14.88
C ALA A 41 -5.56 12.86 -14.28
N THR A 42 -4.41 12.31 -14.66
CA THR A 42 -3.90 11.05 -14.11
C THR A 42 -3.66 11.14 -12.60
N THR A 43 -2.99 12.20 -12.14
CA THR A 43 -2.72 12.39 -10.71
C THR A 43 -3.98 12.67 -9.90
N THR A 44 -4.87 13.49 -10.44
CA THR A 44 -6.14 13.83 -9.77
C THR A 44 -7.03 12.60 -9.64
N THR A 45 -7.14 11.79 -10.70
CA THR A 45 -7.87 10.52 -10.66
C THR A 45 -7.28 9.58 -9.60
N GLY A 46 -5.94 9.49 -9.52
CA GLY A 46 -5.26 8.69 -8.49
C GLY A 46 -5.58 9.17 -7.07
N GLN A 47 -5.58 10.49 -6.84
CA GLN A 47 -5.95 11.08 -5.55
C GLN A 47 -7.40 10.80 -5.17
N ASP A 48 -8.32 10.89 -6.11
CA ASP A 48 -9.74 10.64 -5.86
C ASP A 48 -9.99 9.14 -5.63
N LEU A 49 -9.30 8.29 -6.38
CA LEU A 49 -9.37 6.84 -6.19
C LEU A 49 -8.90 6.42 -4.80
N ILE A 50 -7.76 6.94 -4.31
CA ILE A 50 -7.26 6.57 -2.98
C ILE A 50 -8.17 7.08 -1.86
N LYS A 51 -8.73 8.28 -1.98
CA LYS A 51 -9.73 8.81 -1.04
C LYS A 51 -11.02 7.99 -1.04
N PHE A 52 -11.43 7.52 -2.22
CA PHE A 52 -12.58 6.63 -2.35
C PHE A 52 -12.29 5.28 -1.68
N THR A 53 -11.11 4.71 -1.91
CA THR A 53 -10.65 3.47 -1.28
C THR A 53 -10.69 3.56 0.25
N GLU A 54 -10.17 4.64 0.82
CA GLU A 54 -10.22 4.92 2.25
C GLU A 54 -11.65 4.92 2.79
N LYS A 55 -12.56 5.64 2.13
CA LYS A 55 -13.97 5.70 2.53
C LYS A 55 -14.67 4.34 2.45
N ILE A 56 -14.42 3.59 1.40
CA ILE A 56 -15.03 2.26 1.20
C ILE A 56 -14.53 1.26 2.23
N ALA A 57 -13.23 1.24 2.50
CA ALA A 57 -12.66 0.38 3.52
C ALA A 57 -13.19 0.75 4.92
N ASN A 58 -13.20 2.03 5.29
CA ASN A 58 -13.80 2.48 6.55
C ASN A 58 -15.29 2.13 6.65
N SER A 59 -16.05 2.23 5.56
CA SER A 59 -17.45 1.81 5.53
C SER A 59 -17.61 0.32 5.80
N TYR A 60 -16.73 -0.52 5.26
CA TYR A 60 -16.71 -1.95 5.54
C TYR A 60 -16.42 -2.23 7.02
N TYR A 61 -15.38 -1.61 7.58
CA TYR A 61 -15.02 -1.75 9.00
C TYR A 61 -16.17 -1.33 9.91
N ASN A 62 -16.73 -0.15 9.69
CA ASN A 62 -17.81 0.39 10.49
C ASN A 62 -19.08 -0.46 10.41
N THR A 63 -19.42 -0.99 9.24
CA THR A 63 -20.55 -1.91 9.07
C THR A 63 -20.31 -3.20 9.82
N LYS A 64 -19.11 -3.75 9.75
CA LYS A 64 -18.73 -5.00 10.40
C LYS A 64 -18.66 -4.85 11.93
N LEU A 65 -18.09 -3.77 12.43
CA LEU A 65 -17.87 -3.52 13.86
C LEU A 65 -19.09 -2.91 14.56
N GLY A 66 -19.93 -2.19 13.81
CA GLY A 66 -21.13 -1.54 14.33
C GLY A 66 -20.86 -0.18 14.96
N ASP A 67 -19.84 0.51 14.51
CA ASP A 67 -19.41 1.83 14.99
C ASP A 67 -19.22 2.83 13.82
N LYS A 68 -18.57 3.97 14.10
CA LYS A 68 -18.30 5.03 13.11
C LYS A 68 -16.91 5.63 13.32
N GLU A 69 -15.93 4.75 13.48
CA GLU A 69 -14.55 5.14 13.70
C GLU A 69 -13.75 5.21 12.39
N ASP A 70 -12.61 5.89 12.43
CA ASP A 70 -11.64 5.90 11.34
C ASP A 70 -10.56 4.84 11.60
N TYR A 71 -10.53 3.81 10.77
CA TYR A 71 -9.58 2.71 10.86
C TYR A 71 -8.39 2.88 9.93
N CYS A 72 -8.40 3.92 9.07
CA CYS A 72 -7.27 4.26 8.22
C CYS A 72 -6.18 4.93 9.06
N ILE A 73 -5.02 4.30 9.14
CA ILE A 73 -3.87 4.83 9.88
C ILE A 73 -3.10 5.84 9.03
N TYR A 74 -2.90 5.51 7.75
CA TYR A 74 -2.11 6.33 6.86
C TYR A 74 -2.42 6.03 5.38
N THR A 75 -2.35 7.04 4.53
CA THR A 75 -2.45 6.92 3.07
C THR A 75 -1.25 7.59 2.42
N ASP A 76 -0.68 6.96 1.39
CA ASP A 76 0.40 7.55 0.60
C ASP A 76 0.26 7.18 -0.87
N THR A 77 0.02 8.18 -1.70
CA THR A 77 -0.03 8.12 -3.17
C THR A 77 -1.01 7.06 -3.71
N ASP A 78 -0.69 5.78 -3.57
CA ASP A 78 -1.43 4.62 -4.09
C ASP A 78 -1.62 3.51 -3.05
N SER A 79 -1.27 3.77 -1.80
CA SER A 79 -1.38 2.80 -0.71
C SER A 79 -2.21 3.33 0.47
N VAL A 80 -2.90 2.41 1.14
CA VAL A 80 -3.64 2.66 2.39
C VAL A 80 -3.22 1.65 3.45
N PHE A 81 -3.08 2.13 4.68
CA PHE A 81 -2.68 1.35 5.84
C PHE A 81 -3.82 1.30 6.84
N TYR A 82 -4.21 0.08 7.20
CA TYR A 82 -5.29 -0.18 8.16
C TYR A 82 -4.81 -1.05 9.30
N SER A 83 -5.40 -0.85 10.49
CA SER A 83 -5.28 -1.83 11.55
C SER A 83 -6.23 -2.99 11.29
N ALA A 84 -5.72 -4.20 11.08
CA ALA A 84 -6.55 -5.38 10.94
C ALA A 84 -7.06 -5.93 12.28
N ILE A 85 -6.44 -5.54 13.40
CA ILE A 85 -6.73 -6.04 14.75
C ILE A 85 -8.22 -5.96 15.12
N PRO A 86 -8.94 -4.85 14.87
CA PRO A 86 -10.35 -4.76 15.23
C PRO A 86 -11.23 -5.83 14.55
N LEU A 87 -10.98 -6.08 13.25
CA LEU A 87 -11.72 -7.10 12.49
C LEU A 87 -11.37 -8.52 12.97
N VAL A 88 -10.07 -8.80 13.17
CA VAL A 88 -9.63 -10.11 13.67
C VAL A 88 -10.21 -10.38 15.05
N LYS A 89 -10.22 -9.41 15.97
CA LYS A 89 -10.85 -9.56 17.29
C LYS A 89 -12.36 -9.81 17.20
N LYS A 90 -13.04 -9.20 16.25
CA LYS A 90 -14.48 -9.41 16.04
C LYS A 90 -14.78 -10.83 15.54
N ASP A 91 -14.01 -11.29 14.57
CA ASP A 91 -14.24 -12.59 13.94
C ASP A 91 -13.67 -13.75 14.79
N PHE A 92 -12.63 -13.51 15.58
CA PHE A 92 -11.94 -14.48 16.44
C PHE A 92 -11.78 -13.95 17.88
N PRO A 93 -12.84 -13.87 18.69
CA PRO A 93 -12.81 -13.24 20.01
C PRO A 93 -11.84 -13.89 21.00
N ASN A 94 -11.53 -15.17 20.81
CA ASN A 94 -10.64 -15.95 21.67
C ASN A 94 -9.22 -16.12 21.07
N ALA A 95 -8.88 -15.35 20.04
CA ALA A 95 -7.57 -15.45 19.41
C ALA A 95 -6.45 -15.00 20.34
N ASP A 96 -5.37 -15.75 20.37
CA ASP A 96 -4.12 -15.30 20.98
C ASP A 96 -3.43 -14.29 20.06
N LEU A 97 -3.49 -13.02 20.44
CA LEU A 97 -2.91 -11.92 19.68
C LEU A 97 -1.37 -11.88 19.74
N THR A 98 -0.76 -12.75 20.56
CA THR A 98 0.71 -12.84 20.68
C THR A 98 1.31 -13.89 19.75
N ASP A 99 0.49 -14.74 19.15
CA ASP A 99 0.92 -15.70 18.14
C ASP A 99 1.03 -15.03 16.76
N ASP A 100 2.25 -14.67 16.39
CA ASP A 100 2.55 -13.98 15.12
C ASP A 100 2.09 -14.78 13.88
N LYS A 101 2.20 -16.11 13.89
CA LYS A 101 1.80 -16.95 12.75
C LYS A 101 0.29 -16.98 12.58
N PHE A 102 -0.41 -17.25 13.68
CA PHE A 102 -1.87 -17.24 13.70
C PHE A 102 -2.40 -15.86 13.26
N MET A 103 -1.85 -14.80 13.85
CA MET A 103 -2.26 -13.43 13.53
C MET A 103 -2.00 -13.09 12.05
N THR A 104 -0.84 -13.46 11.51
CA THR A 104 -0.54 -13.21 10.10
C THR A 104 -1.54 -13.92 9.18
N GLU A 105 -1.86 -15.19 9.45
CA GLU A 105 -2.85 -15.95 8.68
C GLU A 105 -4.23 -15.27 8.72
N LYS A 106 -4.71 -14.90 9.90
CA LYS A 106 -6.02 -14.27 10.07
C LYS A 106 -6.09 -12.85 9.49
N ILE A 107 -5.00 -12.10 9.59
CA ILE A 107 -4.88 -10.79 8.92
C ILE A 107 -4.96 -10.95 7.40
N LEU A 108 -4.26 -11.93 6.82
CA LEU A 108 -4.31 -12.18 5.37
C LEU A 108 -5.70 -12.63 4.90
N GLU A 109 -6.39 -13.49 5.67
CA GLU A 109 -7.77 -13.87 5.38
C GLU A 109 -8.70 -12.64 5.38
N THR A 110 -8.62 -11.83 6.44
CA THR A 110 -9.42 -10.61 6.59
C THR A 110 -9.10 -9.61 5.48
N ALA A 111 -7.82 -9.41 5.17
CA ALA A 111 -7.38 -8.49 4.14
C ALA A 111 -7.90 -8.88 2.74
N ARG A 112 -8.00 -10.17 2.42
CA ARG A 112 -8.60 -10.63 1.15
C ARG A 112 -10.07 -10.22 1.04
N VAL A 113 -10.84 -10.40 2.09
CA VAL A 113 -12.27 -10.01 2.09
C VAL A 113 -12.43 -8.50 1.90
N VAL A 114 -11.60 -7.70 2.60
CA VAL A 114 -11.60 -6.24 2.45
C VAL A 114 -11.16 -5.83 1.04
N GLN A 115 -10.11 -6.46 0.51
CA GLN A 115 -9.62 -6.23 -0.85
C GLN A 115 -10.70 -6.47 -1.91
N ASP A 116 -11.39 -7.62 -1.82
CA ASP A 116 -12.44 -7.97 -2.77
C ASP A 116 -13.61 -6.97 -2.71
N TYR A 117 -14.01 -6.57 -1.50
CA TYR A 117 -15.03 -5.55 -1.31
C TYR A 117 -14.65 -4.19 -1.91
N ILE A 118 -13.38 -3.76 -1.74
CA ILE A 118 -12.88 -2.52 -2.34
C ILE A 118 -12.87 -2.64 -3.87
N ASN A 119 -12.34 -3.74 -4.42
CA ASN A 119 -12.25 -3.95 -5.87
C ASN A 119 -13.62 -3.98 -6.54
N GLU A 120 -14.62 -4.61 -5.93
CA GLU A 120 -16.00 -4.53 -6.41
C GLU A 120 -16.55 -3.10 -6.44
N SER A 121 -16.19 -2.30 -5.43
CA SER A 121 -16.62 -0.92 -5.32
C SER A 121 -16.02 0.00 -6.38
N TYR A 122 -14.91 -0.37 -7.01
CA TYR A 122 -14.30 0.40 -8.09
C TYR A 122 -15.16 0.48 -9.35
N ASN A 123 -16.06 -0.47 -9.59
CA ASN A 123 -17.07 -0.35 -10.65
C ASN A 123 -17.98 0.87 -10.43
N LEU A 124 -18.34 1.13 -9.16
CA LEU A 124 -19.14 2.30 -8.81
C LEU A 124 -18.35 3.60 -8.99
N PHE A 125 -17.08 3.60 -8.62
CA PHE A 125 -16.18 4.74 -8.82
C PHE A 125 -16.04 5.08 -10.31
N ALA A 126 -15.70 4.09 -11.14
CA ALA A 126 -15.54 4.27 -12.58
C ALA A 126 -16.81 4.82 -13.23
N LYS A 127 -17.97 4.26 -12.90
CA LYS A 127 -19.24 4.69 -13.48
C LYS A 127 -19.68 6.07 -13.02
N LYS A 128 -19.58 6.40 -11.73
CA LYS A 128 -20.09 7.66 -11.17
C LYS A 128 -19.14 8.84 -11.34
N PHE A 129 -17.84 8.62 -11.22
CA PHE A 129 -16.86 9.71 -11.21
C PHE A 129 -16.13 9.86 -12.54
N LEU A 130 -15.92 8.76 -13.27
CA LEU A 130 -15.20 8.80 -14.54
C LEU A 130 -16.12 8.62 -15.77
N ASN A 131 -17.39 8.29 -15.55
CA ASN A 131 -18.35 7.97 -16.61
C ASN A 131 -17.83 6.87 -17.57
N CYS A 132 -17.15 5.88 -17.01
CA CYS A 132 -16.58 4.74 -17.71
C CYS A 132 -17.28 3.45 -17.30
N ASP A 133 -17.64 2.60 -18.27
CA ASP A 133 -18.23 1.29 -18.03
C ASP A 133 -17.18 0.22 -17.73
N GLU A 134 -15.94 0.43 -18.19
CA GLU A 134 -14.81 -0.47 -17.96
C GLU A 134 -13.65 0.25 -17.27
N HIS A 135 -12.98 -0.43 -16.35
CA HIS A 135 -11.80 0.08 -15.68
C HIS A 135 -10.78 -1.04 -15.44
N ARG A 136 -9.57 -0.67 -15.02
CA ARG A 136 -8.49 -1.59 -14.64
C ARG A 136 -7.94 -1.29 -13.25
N PHE A 137 -8.74 -0.63 -12.42
CA PHE A 137 -8.35 -0.40 -11.03
C PHE A 137 -8.38 -1.72 -10.28
N ASP A 138 -7.30 -2.01 -9.58
CA ASP A 138 -7.12 -3.22 -8.80
C ASP A 138 -6.20 -2.90 -7.63
N ILE A 139 -6.71 -3.05 -6.40
CA ILE A 139 -5.92 -2.93 -5.19
C ILE A 139 -5.57 -4.32 -4.67
N LYS A 140 -4.34 -4.47 -4.17
CA LYS A 140 -3.84 -5.72 -3.61
C LYS A 140 -3.26 -5.49 -2.23
N GLN A 141 -3.47 -6.49 -1.37
CA GLN A 141 -2.74 -6.57 -0.13
C GLN A 141 -1.25 -6.82 -0.44
N GLU A 142 -0.37 -5.95 0.03
CA GLU A 142 1.07 -6.06 -0.20
C GLU A 142 1.79 -6.65 0.99
N CYS A 143 1.68 -6.04 2.17
CA CYS A 143 2.45 -6.48 3.32
C CYS A 143 1.61 -6.52 4.60
N VAL A 144 2.07 -7.33 5.56
CA VAL A 144 1.61 -7.32 6.95
C VAL A 144 2.77 -6.85 7.82
N ALA A 145 2.54 -5.78 8.57
CA ALA A 145 3.49 -5.28 9.54
C ALA A 145 3.01 -5.62 10.96
N LYS A 146 3.91 -6.16 11.78
CA LYS A 146 3.68 -6.43 13.20
C LYS A 146 3.60 -5.14 14.01
N SER A 147 4.47 -4.20 13.68
CA SER A 147 4.51 -2.86 14.28
C SER A 147 4.91 -1.83 13.23
N ALA A 148 4.46 -0.60 13.42
CA ALA A 148 4.85 0.50 12.57
C ALA A 148 4.70 1.83 13.34
N PHE A 149 5.43 2.84 12.90
CA PHE A 149 5.30 4.20 13.39
C PHE A 149 5.41 5.20 12.27
N TRP A 150 4.65 6.27 12.34
CA TRP A 150 4.64 7.37 11.39
C TRP A 150 5.06 8.66 12.10
N VAL A 151 6.16 9.26 11.63
CA VAL A 151 6.65 10.54 12.17
C VAL A 151 5.93 11.69 11.48
N THR A 152 5.91 11.67 10.17
CA THR A 152 5.17 12.60 9.31
C THR A 152 4.85 11.94 7.98
N LYS A 153 4.16 12.67 7.08
CA LYS A 153 3.90 12.22 5.72
C LYS A 153 5.21 11.80 5.02
N LYS A 154 5.23 10.59 4.46
CA LYS A 154 6.37 9.95 3.78
C LYS A 154 7.60 9.67 4.67
N ARG A 155 7.44 9.71 6.00
CA ARG A 155 8.51 9.42 6.97
C ARG A 155 8.00 8.46 8.03
N TYR A 156 8.28 7.16 7.84
CA TYR A 156 7.80 6.10 8.70
C TYR A 156 8.74 4.89 8.71
N GLY A 157 8.55 4.02 9.68
CA GLY A 157 9.19 2.72 9.76
C GLY A 157 8.15 1.65 10.07
N GLN A 158 8.35 0.46 9.52
CA GLN A 158 7.47 -0.68 9.73
C GLN A 158 8.26 -1.98 9.81
N TRP A 159 7.87 -2.84 10.74
CA TRP A 159 8.43 -4.16 10.88
C TRP A 159 7.56 -5.15 10.13
N ILE A 160 8.00 -5.55 8.93
CA ILE A 160 7.23 -6.38 8.01
C ILE A 160 7.50 -7.86 8.34
N ILE A 161 6.43 -8.62 8.53
CA ILE A 161 6.46 -10.07 8.80
C ILE A 161 5.91 -10.90 7.63
N ASN A 162 5.20 -10.27 6.71
CA ASN A 162 4.78 -10.89 5.45
C ASN A 162 4.82 -9.86 4.32
N ASP A 163 5.41 -10.23 3.19
CA ASP A 163 5.55 -9.37 2.01
C ASP A 163 5.16 -10.17 0.76
N GLY A 164 4.06 -9.76 0.12
CA GLY A 164 3.53 -10.43 -1.06
C GLY A 164 3.14 -11.90 -0.85
N GLY A 165 2.71 -12.27 0.37
CA GLY A 165 2.36 -13.64 0.75
C GLY A 165 3.55 -14.49 1.22
N LEU A 166 4.77 -13.95 1.25
CA LEU A 166 5.96 -14.63 1.73
C LEU A 166 6.30 -14.16 3.15
N GLU A 167 6.56 -15.12 4.05
CA GLU A 167 7.07 -14.80 5.39
C GLU A 167 8.42 -14.10 5.28
N CYS A 168 8.58 -13.05 6.05
CA CYS A 168 9.83 -12.29 6.16
C CYS A 168 9.94 -11.70 7.57
N ASP A 169 11.10 -11.17 7.88
CA ASP A 169 11.38 -10.47 9.12
C ASP A 169 12.31 -9.32 8.78
N LYS A 170 11.73 -8.17 8.47
CA LYS A 170 12.52 -7.02 8.01
C LYS A 170 11.96 -5.70 8.50
N LEU A 171 12.87 -4.80 8.87
CA LEU A 171 12.58 -3.39 9.08
C LEU A 171 12.59 -2.67 7.73
N ASP A 172 11.45 -2.10 7.32
CA ASP A 172 11.32 -1.22 6.16
C ASP A 172 11.16 0.22 6.63
N VAL A 173 12.07 1.08 6.21
CA VAL A 173 12.13 2.50 6.63
C VAL A 173 12.00 3.39 5.40
N LYS A 174 11.06 4.32 5.44
CA LYS A 174 10.82 5.29 4.36
C LYS A 174 11.06 6.72 4.84
N GLY A 175 11.82 7.47 4.06
CA GLY A 175 12.00 8.92 4.21
C GLY A 175 12.71 9.41 5.47
N LEU A 176 13.09 8.52 6.40
CA LEU A 176 13.90 8.89 7.55
C LEU A 176 15.37 9.10 7.13
N ASP A 177 16.12 9.89 7.90
CA ASP A 177 17.50 10.25 7.54
C ASP A 177 18.43 9.04 7.46
N ILE A 178 18.13 7.98 8.21
CA ILE A 178 18.88 6.71 8.22
C ILE A 178 18.99 6.04 6.84
N VAL A 179 18.01 6.22 5.95
CA VAL A 179 18.02 5.61 4.60
C VAL A 179 18.75 6.46 3.56
N ARG A 180 19.19 7.67 3.92
CA ARG A 180 19.93 8.56 3.00
C ARG A 180 21.36 8.06 2.81
N SER A 181 21.86 8.13 1.58
CA SER A 181 23.23 7.75 1.25
C SER A 181 24.28 8.62 1.97
N SER A 182 23.93 9.87 2.25
CA SER A 182 24.79 10.83 2.98
C SER A 182 24.82 10.61 4.50
N PHE A 183 23.98 9.72 5.05
CA PHE A 183 23.94 9.48 6.49
C PHE A 183 25.14 8.63 6.92
N PRO A 184 25.91 9.04 7.96
CA PRO A 184 27.13 8.35 8.37
C PRO A 184 26.84 6.87 8.75
N PRO A 185 27.66 5.90 8.29
CA PRO A 185 27.45 4.47 8.55
C PRO A 185 27.33 4.13 10.04
N ALA A 186 28.21 4.63 10.88
CA ALA A 186 28.18 4.37 12.32
C ALA A 186 26.89 4.87 13.00
N MET A 187 26.35 6.00 12.54
CA MET A 187 25.08 6.54 13.03
C MET A 187 23.90 5.72 12.49
N ARG A 188 24.03 5.18 11.27
CA ARG A 188 23.01 4.30 10.69
C ARG A 188 22.87 3.02 11.51
N ASP A 189 23.99 2.38 11.84
CA ASP A 189 24.01 1.15 12.64
C ASP A 189 23.38 1.37 14.03
N LEU A 190 23.74 2.47 14.69
CA LEU A 190 23.14 2.87 15.96
C LEU A 190 21.64 3.07 15.86
N MET A 191 21.20 3.85 14.87
CA MET A 191 19.76 4.16 14.68
C MET A 191 18.94 2.93 14.28
N THR A 192 19.52 2.01 13.50
CA THR A 192 18.86 0.74 13.15
C THR A 192 18.63 -0.12 14.38
N GLY A 193 19.53 -0.06 15.39
CA GLY A 193 19.36 -0.77 16.64
C GLY A 193 18.33 -0.14 17.60
N VAL A 194 17.91 1.09 17.33
CA VAL A 194 16.88 1.81 18.12
C VAL A 194 15.49 1.66 17.51
N LEU A 195 15.41 1.52 16.18
CA LEU A 195 14.16 1.33 15.44
C LEU A 195 13.64 -0.08 15.54
#